data_3617772b03fa863c1f7c6511a08ffb2f
#
_entry.id   3617772b03fa863c1f7c6511a08ffb2f
#
_cell.length_a   1.000
_cell.length_b   1.000
_cell.length_c   1.000
_cell.angle_alpha   90.00
_cell.angle_beta   90.00
_cell.angle_gamma   90.00
#
_symmetry.space_group_name_H-M   'P 1'
#
loop_
_entity.id
_entity.type
_entity.pdbx_description
1 polymer ?
#
loop_
_entity_poly.entity_id
_entity_poly.type
_entity_poly.pdbx_seq_one_letter_code
_entity_poly.pdbx_strand_id
1 'polypeptide(L)'
;MKQTVKWLAAALIALGLNQAVWADDVSDFRENLQAAAQGNAAAQHNLGVMYENGEGVRQDDAEAVRWYRQAAAQGDAAAQHNLGVMYENGQGVRQDDAEAVRWYRKAAEQGYAAAQTNLGLMYANGRGVRQDDAEAVRWYRQAAAQGVVQAQYNLGVMYAKGRGVRQDDAEAVRWYRQAAEQGVAQAQYNLGVMYYKGRGVRQDDAEAVKWFRKAAEQGSVEAQYNLGVMYDEGQGVRQDDAEAFKWYRQAAAQGFAQAQVLLGMMYEHGHGVRQDLALAQEWYGKACDNGDQNGCDNDQRLKAGY
;
A
#
# COMPACT_ATOMS: atom_id res chain seq x y z
N MET A 1 20.67 -8.35 42.95
CA MET A 1 21.97 -8.13 42.31
C MET A 1 22.20 -8.84 40.97
N LYS A 2 21.73 -10.07 40.72
CA LYS A 2 21.98 -10.76 39.42
C LYS A 2 21.12 -10.29 38.26
N GLN A 3 19.99 -9.65 38.45
CA GLN A 3 19.13 -9.11 37.37
C GLN A 3 19.59 -7.73 36.88
N THR A 4 20.07 -6.86 37.76
CA THR A 4 20.57 -5.53 37.41
C THR A 4 21.84 -5.58 36.55
N VAL A 5 22.69 -6.59 36.74
CA VAL A 5 23.89 -6.79 35.93
C VAL A 5 23.59 -7.23 34.50
N LYS A 6 22.51 -8.01 34.30
CA LYS A 6 22.08 -8.42 32.95
C LYS A 6 21.53 -7.25 32.11
N TRP A 7 20.82 -6.32 32.73
CA TRP A 7 20.30 -5.13 32.04
C TRP A 7 21.42 -4.14 31.67
N LEU A 8 22.40 -3.98 32.53
CA LEU A 8 23.58 -3.15 32.25
C LEU A 8 24.46 -3.72 31.14
N ALA A 9 24.64 -5.04 31.08
CA ALA A 9 25.37 -5.70 29.99
C ALA A 9 24.62 -5.59 28.63
N ALA A 10 23.30 -5.75 28.62
CA ALA A 10 22.49 -5.58 27.40
C ALA A 10 22.51 -4.13 26.90
N ALA A 11 22.44 -3.14 27.80
CA ALA A 11 22.52 -1.73 27.46
C ALA A 11 23.91 -1.33 26.92
N LEU A 12 24.99 -1.89 27.49
CA LEU A 12 26.35 -1.65 27.01
C LEU A 12 26.62 -2.29 25.63
N ILE A 13 26.06 -3.47 25.37
CA ILE A 13 26.12 -4.12 24.03
C ILE A 13 25.35 -3.31 23.01
N ALA A 14 24.15 -2.82 23.34
CA ALA A 14 23.35 -1.98 22.44
C ALA A 14 24.03 -0.62 22.16
N LEU A 15 24.68 -0.01 23.17
CA LEU A 15 25.48 1.22 23.01
C LEU A 15 26.74 0.98 22.18
N GLY A 16 27.40 -0.17 22.37
CA GLY A 16 28.59 -0.55 21.60
C GLY A 16 28.29 -0.85 20.13
N LEU A 17 27.16 -1.52 19.85
CA LEU A 17 26.67 -1.76 18.49
C LEU A 17 26.30 -0.45 17.79
N ASN A 18 25.62 0.47 18.47
CA ASN A 18 25.31 1.80 17.93
C ASN A 18 26.60 2.61 17.64
N GLN A 19 27.62 2.57 18.52
CA GLN A 19 28.87 3.28 18.27
C GLN A 19 29.68 2.70 17.10
N ALA A 20 29.64 1.37 16.90
CA ALA A 20 30.30 0.73 15.76
C ALA A 20 29.59 1.11 14.44
N VAL A 21 28.25 1.03 14.39
CA VAL A 21 27.46 1.43 13.22
C VAL A 21 27.70 2.90 12.88
N TRP A 22 27.71 3.80 13.87
CA TRP A 22 28.06 5.22 13.65
C TRP A 22 29.48 5.43 13.13
N ALA A 23 30.44 4.62 13.56
CA ALA A 23 31.82 4.75 13.12
C ALA A 23 31.97 4.31 11.64
N ASP A 24 31.28 3.25 11.25
CA ASP A 24 31.25 2.77 9.87
C ASP A 24 30.53 3.78 8.96
N ASP A 25 29.37 4.29 9.35
CA ASP A 25 28.61 5.30 8.60
C ASP A 25 29.42 6.59 8.39
N VAL A 26 30.18 7.04 9.41
CA VAL A 26 31.07 8.22 9.31
C VAL A 26 32.24 7.95 8.36
N SER A 27 32.77 6.72 8.32
CA SER A 27 33.82 6.33 7.38
C SER A 27 33.30 6.37 5.95
N ASP A 28 32.13 5.77 5.72
CA ASP A 28 31.46 5.72 4.41
C ASP A 28 31.10 7.13 3.91
N PHE A 29 30.63 7.99 4.82
CA PHE A 29 30.37 9.40 4.48
C PHE A 29 31.64 10.11 4.01
N ARG A 30 32.79 9.93 4.68
CA ARG A 30 34.06 10.55 4.30
C ARG A 30 34.56 10.05 2.94
N GLU A 31 34.45 8.75 2.68
CA GLU A 31 34.83 8.16 1.40
C GLU A 31 33.99 8.69 0.24
N ASN A 32 32.66 8.72 0.43
CA ASN A 32 31.75 9.29 -0.55
C ASN A 32 32.03 10.80 -0.76
N LEU A 33 32.35 11.56 0.29
CA LEU A 33 32.68 12.98 0.19
C LEU A 33 33.93 13.22 -0.66
N GLN A 34 34.97 12.38 -0.49
CA GLN A 34 36.19 12.49 -1.29
C GLN A 34 35.93 12.14 -2.77
N ALA A 35 35.17 11.07 -3.03
CA ALA A 35 34.86 10.65 -4.39
C ALA A 35 33.91 11.66 -5.09
N ALA A 36 32.92 12.19 -4.37
CA ALA A 36 31.99 13.21 -4.88
C ALA A 36 32.70 14.52 -5.23
N ALA A 37 33.72 14.92 -4.43
CA ALA A 37 34.55 16.10 -4.72
C ALA A 37 35.37 15.94 -6.01
N GLN A 38 35.65 14.69 -6.41
CA GLN A 38 36.31 14.36 -7.69
C GLN A 38 35.30 14.23 -8.86
N GLY A 39 34.01 14.50 -8.62
CA GLY A 39 32.97 14.49 -9.65
C GLY A 39 32.31 13.12 -9.86
N ASN A 40 32.53 12.14 -8.97
CA ASN A 40 31.88 10.84 -9.09
C ASN A 40 30.37 10.95 -8.83
N ALA A 41 29.55 10.71 -9.84
CA ALA A 41 28.09 10.85 -9.77
C ALA A 41 27.45 9.87 -8.78
N ALA A 42 27.91 8.63 -8.70
CA ALA A 42 27.39 7.65 -7.74
C ALA A 42 27.68 8.06 -6.31
N ALA A 43 28.89 8.58 -6.01
CA ALA A 43 29.22 9.11 -4.71
C ALA A 43 28.40 10.36 -4.34
N GLN A 44 28.14 11.23 -5.30
CA GLN A 44 27.22 12.37 -5.11
C GLN A 44 25.80 11.92 -4.80
N HIS A 45 25.29 10.90 -5.52
CA HIS A 45 24.00 10.30 -5.20
C HIS A 45 23.98 9.72 -3.77
N ASN A 46 25.02 8.95 -3.40
CA ASN A 46 25.13 8.36 -2.07
C ASN A 46 25.16 9.44 -0.99
N LEU A 47 25.89 10.55 -1.17
CA LEU A 47 25.85 11.67 -0.23
C LEU A 47 24.46 12.27 -0.11
N GLY A 48 23.72 12.38 -1.20
CA GLY A 48 22.32 12.79 -1.16
C GLY A 48 21.49 11.90 -0.25
N VAL A 49 21.63 10.57 -0.38
CA VAL A 49 20.95 9.58 0.48
C VAL A 49 21.41 9.70 1.95
N MET A 50 22.71 9.86 2.19
CA MET A 50 23.25 9.99 3.54
C MET A 50 22.76 11.25 4.25
N TYR A 51 22.67 12.38 3.54
CA TYR A 51 22.09 13.60 4.11
C TYR A 51 20.57 13.49 4.29
N GLU A 52 19.84 12.82 3.40
CA GLU A 52 18.39 12.60 3.52
C GLU A 52 18.07 11.74 4.75
N ASN A 53 18.85 10.67 5.01
CA ASN A 53 18.60 9.74 6.10
C ASN A 53 19.32 10.11 7.42
N GLY A 54 20.33 10.98 7.37
CA GLY A 54 21.20 11.26 8.50
C GLY A 54 22.22 10.14 8.79
N GLU A 55 22.72 9.46 7.75
CA GLU A 55 23.67 8.35 7.84
C GLU A 55 25.12 8.89 7.87
N GLY A 56 25.83 8.71 8.97
CA GLY A 56 27.19 9.23 9.15
C GLY A 56 27.31 10.76 9.19
N VAL A 57 26.21 11.47 9.05
CA VAL A 57 26.09 12.94 9.06
C VAL A 57 24.74 13.34 9.63
N ARG A 58 24.62 14.58 10.12
CA ARG A 58 23.31 15.11 10.52
C ARG A 58 22.41 15.23 9.30
N GLN A 59 21.16 14.77 9.43
CA GLN A 59 20.13 14.90 8.40
C GLN A 59 19.98 16.35 7.95
N ASP A 60 20.02 16.58 6.63
CA ASP A 60 19.83 17.87 5.99
C ASP A 60 19.30 17.69 4.56
N ASP A 61 17.99 17.82 4.41
CA ASP A 61 17.32 17.65 3.12
C ASP A 61 17.77 18.68 2.07
N ALA A 62 18.19 19.89 2.48
CA ALA A 62 18.68 20.88 1.54
C ALA A 62 20.05 20.49 0.98
N GLU A 63 20.96 19.94 1.82
CA GLU A 63 22.22 19.38 1.34
C GLU A 63 21.97 18.12 0.48
N ALA A 64 21.02 17.24 0.85
CA ALA A 64 20.63 16.11 0.02
C ALA A 64 20.24 16.56 -1.39
N VAL A 65 19.38 17.56 -1.51
CA VAL A 65 18.98 18.13 -2.81
C VAL A 65 20.18 18.68 -3.59
N ARG A 66 21.15 19.33 -2.93
CA ARG A 66 22.35 19.84 -3.61
C ARG A 66 23.17 18.72 -4.22
N TRP A 67 23.37 17.63 -3.49
CA TRP A 67 24.11 16.48 -3.98
C TRP A 67 23.35 15.72 -5.07
N TYR A 68 22.04 15.50 -4.89
CA TYR A 68 21.21 14.91 -5.96
C TYR A 68 21.25 15.73 -7.24
N ARG A 69 21.22 17.07 -7.17
CA ARG A 69 21.33 17.92 -8.37
C ARG A 69 22.65 17.71 -9.11
N GLN A 70 23.77 17.55 -8.40
CA GLN A 70 25.07 17.31 -9.01
C GLN A 70 25.10 15.95 -9.72
N ALA A 71 24.66 14.89 -9.08
CA ALA A 71 24.57 13.55 -9.69
C ALA A 71 23.59 13.53 -10.86
N ALA A 72 22.40 14.11 -10.69
CA ALA A 72 21.35 14.17 -11.70
C ALA A 72 21.80 14.93 -12.96
N ALA A 73 22.61 15.98 -12.80
CA ALA A 73 23.19 16.74 -13.92
C ALA A 73 24.18 15.92 -14.73
N GLN A 74 24.82 14.92 -14.12
CA GLN A 74 25.69 13.95 -14.79
C GLN A 74 24.93 12.78 -15.41
N GLY A 75 23.60 12.74 -15.28
CA GLY A 75 22.76 11.70 -15.86
C GLY A 75 22.42 10.54 -14.92
N ASP A 76 22.81 10.59 -13.63
CA ASP A 76 22.46 9.52 -12.69
C ASP A 76 20.94 9.41 -12.53
N ALA A 77 20.37 8.29 -12.98
CA ALA A 77 18.92 8.09 -13.03
C ALA A 77 18.30 7.97 -11.62
N ALA A 78 19.02 7.39 -10.66
CA ALA A 78 18.56 7.27 -9.29
C ALA A 78 18.50 8.65 -8.62
N ALA A 79 19.55 9.48 -8.80
CA ALA A 79 19.54 10.86 -8.31
C ALA A 79 18.46 11.73 -8.97
N GLN A 80 18.22 11.53 -10.27
CA GLN A 80 17.10 12.20 -10.96
C GLN A 80 15.75 11.81 -10.35
N HIS A 81 15.53 10.51 -10.09
CA HIS A 81 14.33 10.05 -9.41
C HIS A 81 14.21 10.66 -8.02
N ASN A 82 15.25 10.57 -7.19
CA ASN A 82 15.22 11.09 -5.81
C ASN A 82 14.99 12.62 -5.80
N LEU A 83 15.61 13.35 -6.72
CA LEU A 83 15.36 14.78 -6.87
C LEU A 83 13.90 15.06 -7.25
N GLY A 84 13.28 14.23 -8.09
CA GLY A 84 11.86 14.28 -8.39
C GLY A 84 11.01 14.10 -7.13
N VAL A 85 11.35 13.13 -6.27
CA VAL A 85 10.67 12.89 -4.98
C VAL A 85 10.80 14.11 -4.04
N MET A 86 12.00 14.68 -3.94
CA MET A 86 12.23 15.88 -3.12
C MET A 86 11.35 17.05 -3.57
N TYR A 87 11.23 17.29 -4.88
CA TYR A 87 10.33 18.33 -5.41
C TYR A 87 8.85 17.99 -5.22
N GLU A 88 8.44 16.73 -5.39
CA GLU A 88 7.05 16.28 -5.17
C GLU A 88 6.60 16.52 -3.72
N ASN A 89 7.49 16.25 -2.75
CA ASN A 89 7.17 16.34 -1.32
C ASN A 89 7.52 17.70 -0.69
N GLY A 90 8.30 18.54 -1.38
CA GLY A 90 8.80 19.79 -0.81
C GLY A 90 9.88 19.59 0.26
N GLN A 91 10.68 18.52 0.15
CA GLN A 91 11.76 18.17 1.09
C GLN A 91 13.07 18.88 0.65
N GLY A 92 13.63 19.73 1.49
CA GLY A 92 14.84 20.51 1.19
C GLY A 92 14.71 21.53 0.05
N VAL A 93 13.56 21.56 -0.62
CA VAL A 93 13.18 22.52 -1.66
C VAL A 93 11.71 22.89 -1.55
N ARG A 94 11.31 23.99 -2.17
CA ARG A 94 9.89 24.30 -2.33
C ARG A 94 9.23 23.22 -3.19
N GLN A 95 8.06 22.72 -2.75
CA GLN A 95 7.27 21.76 -3.52
C GLN A 95 6.96 22.30 -4.93
N ASP A 96 7.23 21.49 -5.94
CA ASP A 96 6.97 21.81 -7.34
C ASP A 96 6.72 20.51 -8.14
N ASP A 97 5.46 20.18 -8.34
CA ASP A 97 5.07 18.97 -9.10
C ASP A 97 5.53 19.03 -10.57
N ALA A 98 5.67 20.21 -11.17
CA ALA A 98 6.14 20.33 -12.55
C ALA A 98 7.64 20.02 -12.66
N GLU A 99 8.45 20.46 -11.68
CA GLU A 99 9.85 20.08 -11.60
C GLU A 99 10.00 18.59 -11.27
N ALA A 100 9.16 18.04 -10.38
CA ALA A 100 9.14 16.60 -10.11
C ALA A 100 8.92 15.78 -11.41
N VAL A 101 7.92 16.15 -12.21
CA VAL A 101 7.65 15.52 -13.52
C VAL A 101 8.85 15.59 -14.45
N ARG A 102 9.56 16.71 -14.50
CA ARG A 102 10.75 16.88 -15.35
C ARG A 102 11.85 15.90 -14.96
N TRP A 103 12.11 15.76 -13.67
CA TRP A 103 13.13 14.86 -13.16
C TRP A 103 12.74 13.39 -13.28
N TYR A 104 11.49 13.05 -12.94
CA TYR A 104 10.97 11.70 -13.18
C TYR A 104 11.07 11.29 -14.65
N ARG A 105 10.74 12.21 -15.59
CA ARG A 105 10.84 11.92 -17.03
C ARG A 105 12.25 11.58 -17.45
N LYS A 106 13.26 12.34 -17.02
CA LYS A 106 14.66 12.07 -17.32
C LYS A 106 15.09 10.69 -16.83
N ALA A 107 14.75 10.33 -15.60
CA ALA A 107 15.07 9.00 -15.06
C ALA A 107 14.27 7.88 -15.76
N ALA A 108 12.98 8.11 -16.05
CA ALA A 108 12.10 7.16 -16.71
C ALA A 108 12.54 6.84 -18.15
N GLU A 109 13.01 7.83 -18.88
CA GLU A 109 13.56 7.69 -20.24
C GLU A 109 14.85 6.84 -20.26
N GLN A 110 15.59 6.82 -19.16
CA GLN A 110 16.74 5.93 -18.94
C GLN A 110 16.34 4.52 -18.49
N GLY A 111 15.05 4.24 -18.34
CA GLY A 111 14.55 2.93 -17.92
C GLY A 111 14.43 2.76 -16.40
N TYR A 112 14.61 3.81 -15.58
CA TYR A 112 14.51 3.70 -14.13
C TYR A 112 13.07 3.42 -13.71
N ALA A 113 12.80 2.19 -13.27
CA ALA A 113 11.43 1.66 -13.11
C ALA A 113 10.60 2.41 -12.05
N ALA A 114 11.22 2.86 -10.96
CA ALA A 114 10.52 3.66 -9.94
C ALA A 114 10.07 5.00 -10.52
N ALA A 115 10.92 5.67 -11.31
CA ALA A 115 10.57 6.92 -11.97
C ALA A 115 9.47 6.72 -13.04
N GLN A 116 9.48 5.62 -13.77
CA GLN A 116 8.40 5.27 -14.70
C GLN A 116 7.06 5.13 -13.97
N THR A 117 7.07 4.49 -12.79
CA THR A 117 5.87 4.35 -11.96
C THR A 117 5.36 5.71 -11.49
N ASN A 118 6.25 6.55 -10.93
CA ASN A 118 5.88 7.87 -10.43
C ASN A 118 5.41 8.81 -11.56
N LEU A 119 6.10 8.78 -12.69
CA LEU A 119 5.68 9.57 -13.87
C LEU A 119 4.29 9.12 -14.38
N GLY A 120 4.03 7.82 -14.41
CA GLY A 120 2.72 7.27 -14.72
C GLY A 120 1.65 7.78 -13.74
N LEU A 121 1.97 7.85 -12.44
CA LEU A 121 1.07 8.38 -11.42
C LEU A 121 0.80 9.89 -11.60
N MET A 122 1.84 10.67 -11.93
CA MET A 122 1.69 12.10 -12.21
C MET A 122 0.76 12.35 -13.40
N TYR A 123 0.90 11.58 -14.49
CA TYR A 123 -0.01 11.66 -15.64
C TYR A 123 -1.43 11.18 -15.32
N ALA A 124 -1.60 10.09 -14.56
CA ALA A 124 -2.91 9.57 -14.19
C ALA A 124 -3.73 10.54 -13.34
N ASN A 125 -3.06 11.36 -12.53
CA ASN A 125 -3.68 12.29 -11.60
C ASN A 125 -3.65 13.77 -12.08
N GLY A 126 -2.94 14.07 -13.17
CA GLY A 126 -2.77 15.45 -13.64
C GLY A 126 -1.95 16.33 -12.69
N ARG A 127 -0.98 15.75 -11.98
CA ARG A 127 -0.11 16.49 -11.04
C ARG A 127 1.16 16.96 -11.76
N GLY A 128 1.42 18.27 -11.75
CA GLY A 128 2.57 18.87 -12.42
C GLY A 128 2.57 18.74 -13.96
N VAL A 129 1.56 18.10 -14.52
CA VAL A 129 1.37 17.84 -15.94
C VAL A 129 -0.14 17.71 -16.22
N ARG A 130 -0.57 18.00 -17.46
CA ARG A 130 -1.95 17.73 -17.85
C ARG A 130 -2.24 16.24 -17.73
N GLN A 131 -3.38 15.89 -17.13
CA GLN A 131 -3.82 14.51 -17.02
C GLN A 131 -3.85 13.83 -18.39
N ASP A 132 -3.23 12.66 -18.48
CA ASP A 132 -3.19 11.84 -19.67
C ASP A 132 -3.09 10.35 -19.28
N ASP A 133 -4.25 9.69 -19.26
CA ASP A 133 -4.34 8.28 -18.89
C ASP A 133 -3.60 7.36 -19.89
N ALA A 134 -3.49 7.75 -21.18
CA ALA A 134 -2.75 6.96 -22.17
C ALA A 134 -1.23 6.99 -21.92
N GLU A 135 -0.69 8.18 -21.59
CA GLU A 135 0.71 8.30 -21.17
C GLU A 135 0.95 7.57 -19.84
N ALA A 136 0.03 7.65 -18.89
CA ALA A 136 0.14 6.88 -17.64
C ALA A 136 0.27 5.38 -17.91
N VAL A 137 -0.59 4.82 -18.75
CA VAL A 137 -0.53 3.41 -19.17
C VAL A 137 0.79 3.06 -19.84
N ARG A 138 1.31 3.93 -20.68
CA ARG A 138 2.60 3.72 -21.36
C ARG A 138 3.73 3.53 -20.35
N TRP A 139 3.80 4.40 -19.35
CA TRP A 139 4.82 4.35 -18.32
C TRP A 139 4.62 3.17 -17.35
N TYR A 140 3.37 2.90 -16.94
CA TYR A 140 3.08 1.71 -16.11
C TYR A 140 3.46 0.41 -16.80
N ARG A 141 3.23 0.27 -18.14
CA ARG A 141 3.66 -0.92 -18.88
C ARG A 141 5.16 -1.15 -18.82
N GLN A 142 5.96 -0.10 -18.96
CA GLN A 142 7.41 -0.19 -18.87
C GLN A 142 7.88 -0.62 -17.47
N ALA A 143 7.36 0.00 -16.45
CA ALA A 143 7.68 -0.35 -15.06
C ALA A 143 7.17 -1.76 -14.67
N ALA A 144 5.95 -2.11 -15.08
CA ALA A 144 5.35 -3.42 -14.82
C ALA A 144 6.13 -4.56 -15.49
N ALA A 145 6.65 -4.34 -16.70
CA ALA A 145 7.51 -5.30 -17.40
C ALA A 145 8.85 -5.54 -16.66
N GLN A 146 9.30 -4.57 -15.86
CA GLN A 146 10.47 -4.70 -14.98
C GLN A 146 10.12 -5.30 -13.61
N GLY A 147 8.86 -5.71 -13.39
CA GLY A 147 8.43 -6.37 -12.17
C GLY A 147 7.98 -5.40 -11.06
N VAL A 148 7.87 -4.08 -11.31
CA VAL A 148 7.42 -3.14 -10.28
C VAL A 148 5.96 -3.43 -9.93
N VAL A 149 5.75 -3.88 -8.72
CA VAL A 149 4.46 -4.39 -8.22
C VAL A 149 3.37 -3.31 -8.25
N GLN A 150 3.71 -2.09 -7.85
CA GLN A 150 2.77 -0.97 -7.87
C GLN A 150 2.33 -0.61 -9.30
N ALA A 151 3.24 -0.68 -10.28
CA ALA A 151 2.90 -0.45 -11.67
C ALA A 151 2.01 -1.56 -12.25
N GLN A 152 2.27 -2.83 -11.87
CA GLN A 152 1.40 -3.96 -12.23
C GLN A 152 -0.02 -3.76 -11.69
N TYR A 153 -0.17 -3.41 -10.41
CA TYR A 153 -1.47 -3.11 -9.83
C TYR A 153 -2.17 -1.96 -10.56
N ASN A 154 -1.48 -0.84 -10.74
CA ASN A 154 -2.03 0.34 -11.41
C ASN A 154 -2.48 0.02 -12.85
N LEU A 155 -1.67 -0.75 -13.58
CA LEU A 155 -2.00 -1.19 -14.93
C LEU A 155 -3.25 -2.08 -14.95
N GLY A 156 -3.38 -2.99 -13.98
CA GLY A 156 -4.60 -3.78 -13.77
C GLY A 156 -5.84 -2.88 -13.58
N VAL A 157 -5.74 -1.83 -12.78
CA VAL A 157 -6.81 -0.84 -12.58
C VAL A 157 -7.15 -0.10 -13.87
N MET A 158 -6.14 0.30 -14.66
CA MET A 158 -6.35 1.00 -15.94
C MET A 158 -7.13 0.13 -16.93
N TYR A 159 -6.75 -1.15 -17.06
CA TYR A 159 -7.49 -2.10 -17.91
C TYR A 159 -8.89 -2.41 -17.39
N ALA A 160 -9.07 -2.62 -16.10
CA ALA A 160 -10.39 -2.91 -15.51
C ALA A 160 -11.38 -1.75 -15.68
N LYS A 161 -10.90 -0.52 -15.71
CA LYS A 161 -11.72 0.70 -15.85
C LYS A 161 -11.78 1.28 -17.27
N GLY A 162 -10.98 0.77 -18.19
CA GLY A 162 -10.86 1.34 -19.54
C GLY A 162 -10.25 2.76 -19.54
N ARG A 163 -9.33 3.06 -18.61
CA ARG A 163 -8.67 4.37 -18.53
C ARG A 163 -7.39 4.35 -19.33
N GLY A 164 -7.28 5.23 -20.33
CA GLY A 164 -6.11 5.33 -21.22
C GLY A 164 -5.90 4.13 -22.15
N VAL A 165 -6.72 3.10 -22.01
CA VAL A 165 -6.77 1.89 -22.85
C VAL A 165 -8.21 1.44 -23.00
N ARG A 166 -8.49 0.61 -24.02
CA ARG A 166 -9.75 -0.09 -24.08
C ARG A 166 -9.88 -1.00 -22.86
N GLN A 167 -11.06 -1.00 -22.25
CA GLN A 167 -11.35 -1.91 -21.13
C GLN A 167 -11.11 -3.35 -21.55
N ASP A 168 -10.37 -4.09 -20.74
CA ASP A 168 -10.04 -5.49 -20.92
C ASP A 168 -9.90 -6.18 -19.57
N ASP A 169 -10.95 -6.88 -19.17
CA ASP A 169 -10.99 -7.57 -17.88
C ASP A 169 -10.00 -8.75 -17.83
N ALA A 170 -9.67 -9.38 -18.98
CA ALA A 170 -8.68 -10.46 -19.00
C ALA A 170 -7.25 -9.93 -18.77
N GLU A 171 -6.89 -8.82 -19.40
CA GLU A 171 -5.63 -8.14 -19.12
C GLU A 171 -5.57 -7.61 -17.66
N ALA A 172 -6.69 -7.07 -17.14
CA ALA A 172 -6.77 -6.65 -15.75
C ALA A 172 -6.47 -7.81 -14.79
N VAL A 173 -7.08 -8.97 -15.00
CA VAL A 173 -6.82 -10.19 -14.21
C VAL A 173 -5.35 -10.60 -14.28
N ARG A 174 -4.74 -10.54 -15.46
CA ARG A 174 -3.33 -10.90 -15.63
C ARG A 174 -2.42 -10.02 -14.78
N TRP A 175 -2.64 -8.71 -14.79
CA TRP A 175 -1.84 -7.75 -14.04
C TRP A 175 -2.13 -7.80 -12.53
N TYR A 176 -3.41 -7.92 -12.14
CA TYR A 176 -3.76 -8.12 -10.73
C TYR A 176 -3.13 -9.40 -10.16
N ARG A 177 -3.10 -10.49 -10.94
CA ARG A 177 -2.48 -11.74 -10.49
C ARG A 177 -0.99 -11.55 -10.21
N GLN A 178 -0.25 -10.91 -11.10
CA GLN A 178 1.17 -10.64 -10.88
C GLN A 178 1.43 -9.83 -9.59
N ALA A 179 0.64 -8.77 -9.37
CA ALA A 179 0.75 -7.97 -8.16
C ALA A 179 0.27 -8.73 -6.89
N ALA A 180 -0.79 -9.54 -7.00
CA ALA A 180 -1.36 -10.33 -5.91
C ALA A 180 -0.41 -11.46 -5.45
N GLU A 181 0.29 -12.11 -6.37
CA GLU A 181 1.32 -13.11 -6.09
C GLU A 181 2.51 -12.51 -5.36
N GLN A 182 2.80 -11.24 -5.58
CA GLN A 182 3.81 -10.48 -4.86
C GLN A 182 3.32 -9.86 -3.54
N GLY A 183 2.09 -10.18 -3.12
CA GLY A 183 1.59 -9.86 -1.79
C GLY A 183 0.76 -8.56 -1.69
N VAL A 184 0.47 -7.86 -2.77
CA VAL A 184 -0.35 -6.62 -2.70
C VAL A 184 -1.79 -6.96 -2.33
N ALA A 185 -2.20 -6.59 -1.12
CA ALA A 185 -3.54 -6.88 -0.58
C ALA A 185 -4.67 -6.36 -1.48
N GLN A 186 -4.53 -5.14 -2.02
CA GLN A 186 -5.54 -4.55 -2.90
C GLN A 186 -5.66 -5.31 -4.24
N ALA A 187 -4.54 -5.83 -4.77
CA ALA A 187 -4.55 -6.66 -5.97
C ALA A 187 -5.18 -8.04 -5.68
N GLN A 188 -4.90 -8.61 -4.52
CA GLN A 188 -5.53 -9.87 -4.06
C GLN A 188 -7.03 -9.71 -3.93
N TYR A 189 -7.49 -8.63 -3.30
CA TYR A 189 -8.90 -8.30 -3.21
C TYR A 189 -9.54 -8.16 -4.60
N ASN A 190 -8.95 -7.35 -5.48
CA ASN A 190 -9.48 -7.13 -6.82
C ASN A 190 -9.53 -8.43 -7.64
N LEU A 191 -8.50 -9.25 -7.53
CA LEU A 191 -8.46 -10.56 -8.19
C LEU A 191 -9.55 -11.50 -7.65
N GLY A 192 -9.78 -11.51 -6.33
CA GLY A 192 -10.88 -12.21 -5.70
C GLY A 192 -12.24 -11.78 -6.27
N VAL A 193 -12.46 -10.47 -6.41
CA VAL A 193 -13.69 -9.92 -7.03
C VAL A 193 -13.83 -10.36 -8.51
N MET A 194 -12.73 -10.40 -9.26
CA MET A 194 -12.76 -10.85 -10.66
C MET A 194 -13.19 -12.32 -10.77
N TYR A 195 -12.66 -13.19 -9.91
CA TYR A 195 -13.08 -14.60 -9.85
C TYR A 195 -14.52 -14.76 -9.38
N TYR A 196 -14.92 -14.04 -8.33
CA TYR A 196 -16.29 -14.08 -7.80
C TYR A 196 -17.32 -13.69 -8.82
N LYS A 197 -17.03 -12.67 -9.65
CA LYS A 197 -17.94 -12.14 -10.68
C LYS A 197 -17.79 -12.79 -12.06
N GLY A 198 -16.81 -13.65 -12.27
CA GLY A 198 -16.49 -14.20 -13.59
C GLY A 198 -16.06 -13.13 -14.60
N ARG A 199 -15.38 -12.07 -14.15
CA ARG A 199 -14.95 -10.97 -15.04
C ARG A 199 -13.51 -11.21 -15.49
N GLY A 200 -13.33 -11.35 -16.81
CA GLY A 200 -12.02 -11.62 -17.43
C GLY A 200 -11.46 -13.02 -17.16
N VAL A 201 -12.14 -13.80 -16.34
CA VAL A 201 -11.87 -15.20 -16.02
C VAL A 201 -13.20 -15.94 -15.87
N ARG A 202 -13.16 -17.27 -15.97
CA ARG A 202 -14.31 -18.09 -15.55
C ARG A 202 -14.58 -17.87 -14.06
N GLN A 203 -15.85 -17.71 -13.71
CA GLN A 203 -16.25 -17.63 -12.30
C GLN A 203 -15.72 -18.84 -11.52
N ASP A 204 -15.10 -18.59 -10.36
CA ASP A 204 -14.59 -19.62 -9.47
C ASP A 204 -14.59 -19.08 -8.04
N ASP A 205 -15.63 -19.47 -7.30
CA ASP A 205 -15.83 -18.98 -5.93
C ASP A 205 -14.75 -19.52 -4.97
N ALA A 206 -14.17 -20.71 -5.24
CA ALA A 206 -13.08 -21.25 -4.43
C ALA A 206 -11.77 -20.43 -4.61
N GLU A 207 -11.46 -20.05 -5.86
CA GLU A 207 -10.34 -19.12 -6.10
C GLU A 207 -10.63 -17.73 -5.52
N ALA A 208 -11.88 -17.24 -5.58
CA ALA A 208 -12.26 -15.98 -4.95
C ALA A 208 -11.99 -16.01 -3.43
N VAL A 209 -12.44 -17.06 -2.73
CA VAL A 209 -12.17 -17.28 -1.28
C VAL A 209 -10.68 -17.24 -0.99
N LYS A 210 -9.87 -17.95 -1.78
CA LYS A 210 -8.42 -18.00 -1.59
C LYS A 210 -7.77 -16.61 -1.66
N TRP A 211 -8.18 -15.79 -2.62
CA TRP A 211 -7.63 -14.45 -2.78
C TRP A 211 -8.18 -13.47 -1.76
N PHE A 212 -9.48 -13.53 -1.44
CA PHE A 212 -10.05 -12.73 -0.36
C PHE A 212 -9.40 -13.06 0.99
N ARG A 213 -9.12 -14.33 1.28
CA ARG A 213 -8.43 -14.72 2.52
C ARG A 213 -7.06 -14.07 2.64
N LYS A 214 -6.25 -14.13 1.59
CA LYS A 214 -4.93 -13.49 1.57
C LYS A 214 -5.00 -11.97 1.83
N ALA A 215 -5.97 -11.29 1.21
CA ALA A 215 -6.18 -9.87 1.44
C ALA A 215 -6.73 -9.58 2.84
N ALA A 216 -7.66 -10.40 3.34
CA ALA A 216 -8.27 -10.27 4.66
C ALA A 216 -7.26 -10.46 5.80
N GLU A 217 -6.34 -11.42 5.65
CA GLU A 217 -5.23 -11.66 6.58
C GLU A 217 -4.25 -10.48 6.66
N GLN A 218 -4.16 -9.68 5.60
CA GLN A 218 -3.41 -8.43 5.56
C GLN A 218 -4.23 -7.21 6.04
N GLY A 219 -5.47 -7.42 6.52
CA GLY A 219 -6.31 -6.37 7.07
C GLY A 219 -7.23 -5.65 6.08
N SER A 220 -7.36 -6.10 4.80
CA SER A 220 -8.34 -5.51 3.88
C SER A 220 -9.75 -5.70 4.41
N VAL A 221 -10.40 -4.60 4.72
CA VAL A 221 -11.74 -4.57 5.33
C VAL A 221 -12.78 -5.17 4.40
N GLU A 222 -12.73 -4.80 3.13
CA GLU A 222 -13.63 -5.31 2.10
C GLU A 222 -13.44 -6.81 1.88
N ALA A 223 -12.20 -7.29 1.94
CA ALA A 223 -11.90 -8.71 1.81
C ALA A 223 -12.40 -9.51 3.03
N GLN A 224 -12.25 -8.96 4.24
CA GLN A 224 -12.79 -9.56 5.46
C GLN A 224 -14.31 -9.68 5.38
N TYR A 225 -14.99 -8.62 4.97
CA TYR A 225 -16.43 -8.63 4.78
C TYR A 225 -16.85 -9.70 3.74
N ASN A 226 -16.25 -9.66 2.53
CA ASN A 226 -16.60 -10.61 1.49
C ASN A 226 -16.31 -12.07 1.88
N LEU A 227 -15.21 -12.30 2.58
CA LEU A 227 -14.88 -13.65 3.08
C LEU A 227 -15.90 -14.11 4.13
N GLY A 228 -16.37 -13.21 4.99
CA GLY A 228 -17.48 -13.47 5.92
C GLY A 228 -18.74 -13.90 5.17
N VAL A 229 -19.14 -13.17 4.13
CA VAL A 229 -20.29 -13.52 3.28
C VAL A 229 -20.13 -14.90 2.65
N MET A 230 -18.95 -15.21 2.11
CA MET A 230 -18.70 -16.50 1.45
C MET A 230 -18.79 -17.67 2.43
N TYR A 231 -18.36 -17.51 3.69
CA TYR A 231 -18.57 -18.51 4.73
C TYR A 231 -20.04 -18.61 5.19
N ASP A 232 -20.72 -17.50 5.31
CA ASP A 232 -22.11 -17.41 5.71
C ASP A 232 -23.04 -18.12 4.69
N GLU A 233 -22.79 -17.90 3.40
CA GLU A 233 -23.59 -18.46 2.30
C GLU A 233 -23.07 -19.83 1.80
N GLY A 234 -21.89 -20.29 2.23
CA GLY A 234 -21.27 -21.51 1.72
C GLY A 234 -20.81 -21.41 0.27
N GLN A 235 -20.40 -20.21 -0.18
CA GLN A 235 -19.95 -19.97 -1.55
C GLN A 235 -18.44 -20.24 -1.68
N GLY A 236 -18.07 -21.21 -2.51
CA GLY A 236 -16.67 -21.61 -2.72
C GLY A 236 -15.99 -22.28 -1.51
N VAL A 237 -16.68 -22.32 -0.38
CA VAL A 237 -16.29 -22.99 0.86
C VAL A 237 -17.51 -23.67 1.48
N ARG A 238 -17.29 -24.62 2.40
CA ARG A 238 -18.37 -25.11 3.24
C ARG A 238 -18.89 -23.98 4.14
N GLN A 239 -20.22 -23.85 4.22
CA GLN A 239 -20.86 -22.91 5.15
C GLN A 239 -20.35 -23.11 6.57
N ASP A 240 -19.97 -22.01 7.23
CA ASP A 240 -19.45 -22.00 8.59
C ASP A 240 -19.73 -20.64 9.25
N ASP A 241 -20.79 -20.59 10.06
CA ASP A 241 -21.23 -19.37 10.72
C ASP A 241 -20.17 -18.85 11.72
N ALA A 242 -19.35 -19.72 12.33
CA ALA A 242 -18.30 -19.30 13.25
C ALA A 242 -17.14 -18.61 12.53
N GLU A 243 -16.75 -19.13 11.36
CA GLU A 243 -15.78 -18.42 10.50
C GLU A 243 -16.36 -17.12 9.93
N ALA A 244 -17.64 -17.10 9.51
CA ALA A 244 -18.33 -15.89 9.06
C ALA A 244 -18.32 -14.83 10.18
N PHE A 245 -18.70 -15.21 11.40
CA PHE A 245 -18.66 -14.33 12.57
C PHE A 245 -17.27 -13.74 12.82
N LYS A 246 -16.23 -14.55 12.75
CA LYS A 246 -14.84 -14.12 12.96
C LYS A 246 -14.43 -13.04 11.95
N TRP A 247 -14.76 -13.22 10.68
CA TRP A 247 -14.40 -12.28 9.62
C TRP A 247 -15.25 -11.00 9.67
N TYR A 248 -16.57 -11.12 9.89
CA TYR A 248 -17.41 -9.95 10.10
C TYR A 248 -16.97 -9.12 11.30
N ARG A 249 -16.56 -9.76 12.39
CA ARG A 249 -16.05 -9.06 13.59
C ARG A 249 -14.78 -8.26 13.28
N GLN A 250 -13.88 -8.78 12.46
CA GLN A 250 -12.68 -8.05 12.06
C GLN A 250 -13.02 -6.82 11.20
N ALA A 251 -13.89 -6.97 10.23
CA ALA A 251 -14.34 -5.86 9.39
C ALA A 251 -15.14 -4.81 10.21
N ALA A 252 -16.03 -5.27 11.08
CA ALA A 252 -16.84 -4.42 11.96
C ALA A 252 -15.98 -3.60 12.93
N ALA A 253 -14.91 -4.19 13.47
CA ALA A 253 -13.97 -3.51 14.36
C ALA A 253 -13.20 -2.37 13.65
N GLN A 254 -13.07 -2.45 12.34
CA GLN A 254 -12.50 -1.38 11.51
C GLN A 254 -13.53 -0.34 11.05
N GLY A 255 -14.77 -0.42 11.53
CA GLY A 255 -15.81 0.55 11.23
C GLY A 255 -16.64 0.24 9.97
N PHE A 256 -16.51 -0.95 9.37
CA PHE A 256 -17.27 -1.30 8.16
C PHE A 256 -18.75 -1.51 8.52
N ALA A 257 -19.60 -0.56 8.19
CA ALA A 257 -20.98 -0.50 8.66
C ALA A 257 -21.80 -1.74 8.28
N GLN A 258 -21.66 -2.25 7.05
CA GLN A 258 -22.36 -3.46 6.62
C GLN A 258 -21.96 -4.68 7.45
N ALA A 259 -20.68 -4.81 7.80
CA ALA A 259 -20.22 -5.90 8.67
C ALA A 259 -20.73 -5.74 10.11
N GLN A 260 -20.89 -4.51 10.59
CA GLN A 260 -21.48 -4.22 11.90
C GLN A 260 -22.95 -4.64 11.95
N VAL A 261 -23.73 -4.40 10.88
CA VAL A 261 -25.11 -4.88 10.77
C VAL A 261 -25.15 -6.41 10.83
N LEU A 262 -24.33 -7.09 10.00
CA LEU A 262 -24.33 -8.56 9.99
C LEU A 262 -23.86 -9.16 11.32
N LEU A 263 -22.88 -8.54 11.95
CA LEU A 263 -22.44 -8.97 13.29
C LEU A 263 -23.55 -8.79 14.34
N GLY A 264 -24.32 -7.69 14.25
CA GLY A 264 -25.51 -7.47 15.07
C GLY A 264 -26.55 -8.58 14.86
N MET A 265 -26.83 -8.94 13.61
CA MET A 265 -27.75 -10.04 13.27
C MET A 265 -27.26 -11.39 13.81
N MET A 266 -25.96 -11.68 13.72
CA MET A 266 -25.39 -12.92 14.27
C MET A 266 -25.55 -13.01 15.80
N TYR A 267 -25.35 -11.91 16.53
CA TYR A 267 -25.65 -11.87 17.96
C TYR A 267 -27.14 -11.96 18.26
N GLU A 268 -28.00 -11.34 17.45
CA GLU A 268 -29.45 -11.38 17.65
C GLU A 268 -30.03 -12.79 17.51
N HIS A 269 -29.52 -13.57 16.52
CA HIS A 269 -30.05 -14.89 16.23
C HIS A 269 -29.21 -16.05 16.80
N GLY A 270 -28.01 -15.76 17.29
CA GLY A 270 -27.10 -16.79 17.81
C GLY A 270 -26.42 -17.60 16.70
N HIS A 271 -26.18 -16.98 15.52
CA HIS A 271 -25.50 -17.64 14.41
C HIS A 271 -23.99 -17.55 14.58
N GLY A 272 -23.31 -18.68 14.69
CA GLY A 272 -21.86 -18.76 14.90
C GLY A 272 -21.35 -18.20 16.23
N VAL A 273 -22.25 -17.68 17.07
CA VAL A 273 -21.98 -17.11 18.38
C VAL A 273 -23.18 -17.32 19.30
N ARG A 274 -22.96 -17.24 20.62
CA ARG A 274 -24.09 -17.25 21.56
C ARG A 274 -24.96 -16.01 21.36
N GLN A 275 -26.28 -16.19 21.32
CA GLN A 275 -27.25 -15.11 21.25
C GLN A 275 -27.02 -14.09 22.38
N ASP A 276 -26.98 -12.80 22.01
CA ASP A 276 -26.85 -11.67 22.94
C ASP A 276 -27.48 -10.41 22.33
N LEU A 277 -28.68 -10.10 22.77
CA LEU A 277 -29.44 -8.95 22.26
C LEU A 277 -28.79 -7.60 22.63
N ALA A 278 -28.08 -7.53 23.77
CA ALA A 278 -27.39 -6.31 24.15
C ALA A 278 -26.22 -6.00 23.23
N LEU A 279 -25.43 -7.02 22.88
CA LEU A 279 -24.37 -6.89 21.89
C LEU A 279 -24.93 -6.65 20.49
N ALA A 280 -26.04 -7.30 20.12
CA ALA A 280 -26.71 -7.03 18.84
C ALA A 280 -27.08 -5.55 18.73
N GLN A 281 -27.71 -4.99 19.74
CA GLN A 281 -28.09 -3.58 19.79
C GLN A 281 -26.87 -2.64 19.74
N GLU A 282 -25.80 -2.97 20.46
CA GLU A 282 -24.56 -2.18 20.42
C GLU A 282 -23.97 -2.12 18.97
N TRP A 283 -23.93 -3.27 18.28
CA TRP A 283 -23.41 -3.31 16.92
C TRP A 283 -24.30 -2.62 15.90
N TYR A 284 -25.63 -2.72 16.04
CA TYR A 284 -26.57 -1.96 15.21
C TYR A 284 -26.43 -0.45 15.45
N GLY A 285 -26.25 -0.02 16.70
CA GLY A 285 -25.98 1.39 17.03
C GLY A 285 -24.71 1.91 16.36
N LYS A 286 -23.61 1.13 16.42
CA LYS A 286 -22.36 1.47 15.71
C LYS A 286 -22.55 1.55 14.19
N ALA A 287 -23.31 0.64 13.61
CA ALA A 287 -23.62 0.68 12.17
C ALA A 287 -24.41 1.93 11.80
N CYS A 288 -25.39 2.31 12.64
CA CYS A 288 -26.16 3.55 12.47
C CYS A 288 -25.25 4.78 12.53
N ASP A 289 -24.35 4.85 13.52
CA ASP A 289 -23.39 5.95 13.69
C ASP A 289 -22.43 6.04 12.47
N ASN A 290 -22.14 4.91 11.82
CA ASN A 290 -21.34 4.82 10.60
C ASN A 290 -22.19 4.99 9.31
N GLY A 291 -23.45 5.39 9.43
CA GLY A 291 -24.31 5.80 8.32
C GLY A 291 -25.09 4.67 7.65
N ASP A 292 -25.17 3.48 8.23
CA ASP A 292 -25.97 2.38 7.69
C ASP A 292 -27.42 2.46 8.21
N GLN A 293 -28.39 2.65 7.29
CA GLN A 293 -29.80 2.79 7.65
C GLN A 293 -30.38 1.51 8.29
N ASN A 294 -29.95 0.32 7.82
CA ASN A 294 -30.40 -0.94 8.42
C ASN A 294 -29.92 -1.07 9.86
N GLY A 295 -28.73 -0.54 10.16
CA GLY A 295 -28.24 -0.43 11.55
C GLY A 295 -29.16 0.40 12.41
N CYS A 296 -29.58 1.58 11.93
CA CYS A 296 -30.51 2.47 12.66
C CYS A 296 -31.87 1.81 12.89
N ASP A 297 -32.42 1.19 11.86
CA ASP A 297 -33.74 0.56 11.94
C ASP A 297 -33.74 -0.62 12.91
N ASN A 298 -32.70 -1.46 12.88
CA ASN A 298 -32.57 -2.59 13.79
C ASN A 298 -32.29 -2.15 15.24
N ASP A 299 -31.47 -1.13 15.46
CA ASP A 299 -31.26 -0.55 16.79
C ASP A 299 -32.56 -0.01 17.40
N GLN A 300 -33.35 0.72 16.60
CA GLN A 300 -34.65 1.23 17.02
C GLN A 300 -35.65 0.10 17.32
N ARG A 301 -35.69 -0.94 16.47
CA ARG A 301 -36.55 -2.12 16.66
C ARG A 301 -36.24 -2.83 17.96
N LEU A 302 -34.96 -3.10 18.27
CA LEU A 302 -34.55 -3.75 19.51
C LEU A 302 -34.85 -2.85 20.75
N LYS A 303 -34.67 -1.54 20.65
CA LYS A 303 -35.05 -0.58 21.73
C LYS A 303 -36.52 -0.58 22.01
N ALA A 304 -37.36 -0.81 21.00
CA ALA A 304 -38.81 -0.90 21.14
C ALA A 304 -39.31 -2.26 21.65
N GLY A 305 -38.41 -3.25 21.84
CA GLY A 305 -38.73 -4.56 22.36
C GLY A 305 -39.32 -5.54 21.33
N TYR A 306 -39.07 -5.32 20.05
CA TYR A 306 -39.51 -6.15 18.91
C TYR A 306 -38.36 -6.94 18.29
#